data_5da68f02f02c865c746fda5f59ae99c9
#
_entry.id   5da68f02f02c865c746fda5f59ae99c9
#
_cell.length_a   1.000
_cell.length_b   1.000
_cell.length_c   1.000
_cell.angle_alpha   90.00
_cell.angle_beta   90.00
_cell.angle_gamma   90.00
#
_symmetry.space_group_name_H-M   'P 1'
#
loop_
_entity.id
_entity.type
_entity.pdbx_description
1 polymer ?
#
loop_
_entity_poly.entity_id
_entity_poly.type
_entity_poly.pdbx_seq_one_letter_code
_entity_poly.pdbx_strand_id
1 'polypeptide(L)'
;RNEALEAGNSLKDRFGTPFVYGAPYGYQGTIDWLKQISAVIGELINEELLARIEEKQADLMPMGGGPMASMRRKPAQATIQADYDTLLGLASAMRELDIELTALICSHSLKAIESPNADVTYYAKEKDRLDLYQTLHGQWVLGDSVMESCVPQDTYFTCVSFPFSGKPQIAHHLPFMGEKGMDYLRECKELYFDQLEI
;
A
#
# COMPACT_ATOMS: atom_id res chain seq x y z
N ARG A 1 -8.82 6.33 11.81
CA ARG A 1 -8.15 5.24 12.53
C ARG A 1 -8.47 5.25 14.01
N ASN A 2 -8.21 6.33 14.72
CA ASN A 2 -8.48 6.41 16.16
C ASN A 2 -9.97 6.25 16.47
N GLU A 3 -10.87 6.86 15.70
CA GLU A 3 -12.32 6.74 15.84
C GLU A 3 -12.80 5.29 15.69
N ALA A 4 -12.26 4.56 14.70
CA ALA A 4 -12.60 3.15 14.51
C ALA A 4 -12.07 2.27 15.65
N LEU A 5 -10.87 2.57 16.19
CA LEU A 5 -10.33 1.88 17.37
C LEU A 5 -11.15 2.14 18.62
N GLU A 6 -11.54 3.39 18.88
CA GLU A 6 -12.38 3.76 20.01
C GLU A 6 -13.75 3.07 19.92
N ALA A 7 -14.34 3.04 18.72
CA ALA A 7 -15.58 2.32 18.49
C ALA A 7 -15.42 0.81 18.72
N GLY A 8 -14.36 0.20 18.21
CA GLY A 8 -14.04 -1.21 18.42
C GLY A 8 -13.85 -1.55 19.91
N ASN A 9 -13.08 -0.75 20.62
CA ASN A 9 -12.87 -0.91 22.07
C ASN A 9 -14.19 -0.74 22.84
N SER A 10 -15.00 0.26 22.50
CA SER A 10 -16.29 0.48 23.13
C SER A 10 -17.25 -0.71 22.91
N LEU A 11 -17.27 -1.31 21.71
CA LEU A 11 -18.07 -2.50 21.44
C LEU A 11 -17.57 -3.71 22.24
N LYS A 12 -16.24 -3.89 22.32
CA LYS A 12 -15.64 -4.95 23.13
C LYS A 12 -15.98 -4.79 24.60
N ASP A 13 -15.83 -3.59 25.17
CA ASP A 13 -16.04 -3.34 26.60
C ASP A 13 -17.52 -3.45 27.00
N ARG A 14 -18.44 -3.02 26.12
CA ARG A 14 -19.88 -3.01 26.41
C ARG A 14 -20.59 -4.33 26.10
N PHE A 15 -20.13 -5.04 25.07
CA PHE A 15 -20.85 -6.20 24.54
C PHE A 15 -19.98 -7.45 24.42
N GLY A 16 -18.69 -7.39 24.76
CA GLY A 16 -17.77 -8.50 24.59
C GLY A 16 -17.46 -8.81 23.11
N THR A 17 -17.85 -7.92 22.19
CA THR A 17 -17.65 -8.14 20.75
C THR A 17 -16.18 -8.06 20.40
N PRO A 18 -15.54 -9.16 19.96
CA PRO A 18 -14.15 -9.10 19.54
C PRO A 18 -14.03 -8.34 18.22
N PHE A 19 -12.85 -7.76 17.96
CA PHE A 19 -12.53 -7.15 16.68
C PHE A 19 -11.08 -7.41 16.29
N VAL A 20 -10.82 -7.40 14.99
CA VAL A 20 -9.48 -7.49 14.41
C VAL A 20 -9.06 -6.10 13.97
N TYR A 21 -7.82 -5.73 14.31
CA TYR A 21 -7.25 -4.45 13.93
C TYR A 21 -6.26 -4.63 12.77
N GLY A 22 -6.37 -3.74 11.78
CA GLY A 22 -5.53 -3.75 10.60
C GLY A 22 -6.31 -4.10 9.32
N ALA A 23 -5.61 -4.05 8.21
CA ALA A 23 -6.15 -4.37 6.89
C ALA A 23 -5.15 -5.27 6.14
N PRO A 24 -5.62 -6.17 5.27
CA PRO A 24 -4.80 -7.20 4.62
C PRO A 24 -4.03 -6.61 3.41
N TYR A 25 -3.12 -5.69 3.63
CA TYR A 25 -2.22 -5.18 2.60
C TYR A 25 -0.94 -6.01 2.51
N GLY A 26 -0.53 -6.37 1.30
CA GLY A 26 0.57 -7.29 1.05
C GLY A 26 0.20 -8.75 1.29
N TYR A 27 1.09 -9.68 0.97
CA TYR A 27 0.89 -11.10 1.29
C TYR A 27 1.02 -11.34 2.79
N GLN A 28 2.06 -10.80 3.44
CA GLN A 28 2.25 -10.96 4.88
C GLN A 28 1.08 -10.36 5.67
N GLY A 29 0.67 -9.12 5.32
CA GLY A 29 -0.47 -8.48 5.97
C GLY A 29 -1.77 -9.27 5.79
N THR A 30 -1.94 -9.95 4.65
CA THR A 30 -3.10 -10.83 4.39
C THR A 30 -3.05 -12.09 5.26
N ILE A 31 -1.88 -12.73 5.36
CA ILE A 31 -1.68 -13.90 6.22
C ILE A 31 -1.96 -13.56 7.69
N ASP A 32 -1.39 -12.46 8.18
CA ASP A 32 -1.56 -12.03 9.56
C ASP A 32 -3.01 -11.67 9.89
N TRP A 33 -3.69 -11.02 8.95
CA TRP A 33 -5.10 -10.67 9.09
C TRP A 33 -6.01 -11.90 9.14
N LEU A 34 -5.78 -12.89 8.28
CA LEU A 34 -6.50 -14.17 8.28
C LEU A 34 -6.29 -14.91 9.60
N LYS A 35 -5.04 -14.98 10.09
CA LYS A 35 -4.71 -15.61 11.40
C LYS A 35 -5.40 -14.91 12.57
N GLN A 36 -5.48 -13.59 12.57
CA GLN A 36 -6.18 -12.82 13.59
C GLN A 36 -7.70 -13.09 13.56
N ILE A 37 -8.31 -13.09 12.37
CA ILE A 37 -9.75 -13.42 12.24
C ILE A 37 -10.02 -14.83 12.74
N SER A 38 -9.25 -15.82 12.30
CA SER A 38 -9.38 -17.21 12.72
C SER A 38 -9.34 -17.34 14.26
N ALA A 39 -8.37 -16.67 14.89
CA ALA A 39 -8.25 -16.68 16.34
C ALA A 39 -9.45 -16.05 17.06
N VAL A 40 -10.08 -15.05 16.45
CA VAL A 40 -11.24 -14.34 17.03
C VAL A 40 -12.53 -15.13 16.88
N ILE A 41 -12.78 -15.72 15.71
CA ILE A 41 -14.01 -16.49 15.44
C ILE A 41 -13.95 -17.95 15.87
N GLY A 42 -12.74 -18.45 16.16
CA GLY A 42 -12.52 -19.86 16.54
C GLY A 42 -12.61 -20.85 15.38
N GLU A 43 -12.55 -20.36 14.13
CA GLU A 43 -12.64 -21.19 12.94
C GLU A 43 -11.24 -21.36 12.31
N LEU A 44 -11.01 -22.53 11.68
CA LEU A 44 -9.76 -22.79 10.99
C LEU A 44 -9.69 -22.01 9.67
N ILE A 45 -8.51 -21.49 9.36
CA ILE A 45 -8.23 -20.91 8.04
C ILE A 45 -8.23 -22.06 7.01
N ASN A 46 -8.70 -21.78 5.80
CA ASN A 46 -8.52 -22.66 4.68
C ASN A 46 -7.02 -22.83 4.40
N GLU A 47 -6.49 -24.05 4.63
CA GLU A 47 -5.06 -24.35 4.51
C GLU A 47 -4.54 -24.16 3.07
N GLU A 48 -5.37 -24.48 2.06
CA GLU A 48 -5.00 -24.30 0.65
C GLU A 48 -4.84 -22.81 0.30
N LEU A 49 -5.74 -21.96 0.82
CA LEU A 49 -5.64 -20.51 0.64
C LEU A 49 -4.37 -19.99 1.29
N LEU A 50 -4.11 -20.40 2.53
CA LEU A 50 -2.93 -19.94 3.28
C LEU A 50 -1.64 -20.35 2.59
N ALA A 51 -1.52 -21.65 2.23
CA ALA A 51 -0.36 -22.19 1.54
C ALA A 51 -0.08 -21.47 0.20
N ARG A 52 -1.13 -21.18 -0.58
CA ARG A 52 -1.00 -20.43 -1.83
C ARG A 52 -0.48 -19.02 -1.63
N ILE A 53 -0.92 -18.33 -0.59
CA ILE A 53 -0.44 -16.96 -0.30
C ILE A 53 1.01 -16.99 0.20
N GLU A 54 1.35 -17.98 1.05
CA GLU A 54 2.71 -18.18 1.55
C GLU A 54 3.69 -18.54 0.41
N GLU A 55 3.27 -19.36 -0.55
CA GLU A 55 4.04 -19.66 -1.77
C GLU A 55 4.31 -18.38 -2.59
N LYS A 56 3.27 -17.60 -2.86
CA LYS A 56 3.44 -16.32 -3.58
C LYS A 56 4.34 -15.32 -2.85
N GLN A 57 4.29 -15.29 -1.53
CA GLN A 57 5.19 -14.46 -0.72
C GLN A 57 6.65 -14.96 -0.84
N ALA A 58 6.87 -16.27 -0.80
CA ALA A 58 8.20 -16.83 -0.97
C ALA A 58 8.79 -16.52 -2.36
N ASP A 59 7.94 -16.49 -3.40
CA ASP A 59 8.33 -16.12 -4.77
C ASP A 59 8.77 -14.66 -4.93
N LEU A 60 8.42 -13.77 -3.98
CA LEU A 60 8.94 -12.40 -3.96
C LEU A 60 10.41 -12.32 -3.59
N MET A 61 10.91 -13.32 -2.89
CA MET A 61 12.34 -13.39 -2.55
C MET A 61 13.13 -13.66 -3.81
N PRO A 62 14.18 -12.86 -4.13
CA PRO A 62 14.98 -13.08 -5.32
C PRO A 62 15.59 -14.47 -5.28
N MET A 63 15.06 -15.38 -6.11
CA MET A 63 15.64 -16.71 -6.31
C MET A 63 17.07 -16.56 -6.86
N GLY A 64 18.07 -16.58 -5.98
CA GLY A 64 19.46 -16.83 -6.35
C GLY A 64 20.15 -15.78 -7.21
N GLY A 65 19.67 -14.56 -7.23
CA GLY A 65 20.42 -13.44 -7.76
C GLY A 65 21.63 -13.20 -6.86
N GLY A 66 22.81 -13.73 -7.25
CA GLY A 66 24.02 -13.45 -6.51
C GLY A 66 24.25 -11.95 -6.36
N PRO A 67 25.17 -11.50 -5.48
CA PRO A 67 25.44 -10.07 -5.20
C PRO A 67 25.63 -9.19 -6.44
N MET A 68 25.95 -9.78 -7.59
CA MET A 68 26.10 -9.09 -8.87
C MET A 68 24.78 -8.71 -9.57
N ALA A 69 23.69 -9.40 -9.31
CA ALA A 69 22.40 -9.08 -9.95
C ALA A 69 21.76 -7.82 -9.32
N SER A 70 21.95 -7.63 -8.02
CA SER A 70 21.47 -6.44 -7.28
C SER A 70 22.31 -5.18 -7.57
N MET A 71 23.54 -5.32 -8.02
CA MET A 71 24.44 -4.18 -8.31
C MET A 71 24.14 -3.45 -9.62
N ARG A 72 23.29 -3.98 -10.49
CA ARG A 72 23.08 -3.43 -11.84
C ARG A 72 21.74 -2.69 -12.04
N ARG A 73 20.78 -2.82 -11.14
CA ARG A 73 19.51 -2.09 -11.26
C ARG A 73 19.47 -0.95 -10.24
N LYS A 74 19.10 0.25 -10.70
CA LYS A 74 18.67 1.31 -9.79
C LYS A 74 17.57 0.73 -8.90
N PRO A 75 17.61 0.96 -7.59
CA PRO A 75 16.49 0.55 -6.72
C PRO A 75 15.22 1.22 -7.24
N ALA A 76 14.17 0.43 -7.38
CA ALA A 76 12.87 0.97 -7.73
C ALA A 76 12.39 1.90 -6.62
N GLN A 77 11.99 3.11 -6.98
CA GLN A 77 11.55 4.14 -6.04
C GLN A 77 10.08 4.42 -6.21
N ALA A 78 9.37 4.59 -5.10
CA ALA A 78 7.96 4.94 -5.12
C ALA A 78 7.60 6.07 -4.15
N THR A 79 6.64 6.87 -4.59
CA THR A 79 5.92 7.84 -3.75
C THR A 79 4.46 7.42 -3.66
N ILE A 80 3.88 7.46 -2.47
CA ILE A 80 2.48 7.11 -2.24
C ILE A 80 1.72 8.30 -1.66
N GLN A 81 0.57 8.62 -2.28
CA GLN A 81 -0.40 9.56 -1.73
C GLN A 81 -1.76 8.87 -1.55
N ALA A 82 -2.25 8.86 -0.33
CA ALA A 82 -3.56 8.30 0.00
C ALA A 82 -4.08 8.84 1.35
N ASP A 83 -5.26 8.39 1.76
CA ASP A 83 -5.66 8.50 3.17
C ASP A 83 -4.71 7.69 4.06
N TYR A 84 -4.69 8.02 5.35
CA TYR A 84 -3.66 7.51 6.27
C TYR A 84 -3.59 5.99 6.36
N ASP A 85 -4.73 5.30 6.42
CA ASP A 85 -4.74 3.84 6.58
C ASP A 85 -4.35 3.13 5.28
N THR A 86 -4.84 3.59 4.15
CA THR A 86 -4.45 3.11 2.81
C THR A 86 -2.97 3.37 2.56
N LEU A 87 -2.47 4.55 2.93
CA LEU A 87 -1.07 4.94 2.80
C LEU A 87 -0.13 3.96 3.52
N LEU A 88 -0.40 3.68 4.79
CA LEU A 88 0.42 2.75 5.58
C LEU A 88 0.31 1.31 5.08
N GLY A 89 -0.87 0.90 4.64
CA GLY A 89 -1.10 -0.42 4.06
C GLY A 89 -0.33 -0.62 2.76
N LEU A 90 -0.43 0.32 1.83
CA LEU A 90 0.33 0.30 0.58
C LEU A 90 1.84 0.39 0.82
N ALA A 91 2.27 1.21 1.78
CA ALA A 91 3.69 1.28 2.16
C ALA A 91 4.24 -0.07 2.65
N SER A 92 3.43 -0.85 3.38
CA SER A 92 3.79 -2.21 3.77
C SER A 92 3.92 -3.13 2.55
N ALA A 93 2.96 -3.10 1.63
CA ALA A 93 2.99 -3.90 0.41
C ALA A 93 4.20 -3.54 -0.49
N MET A 94 4.53 -2.25 -0.62
CA MET A 94 5.71 -1.81 -1.39
C MET A 94 7.02 -2.33 -0.78
N ARG A 95 7.14 -2.36 0.55
CA ARG A 95 8.32 -2.94 1.21
C ARG A 95 8.46 -4.44 0.95
N GLU A 96 7.35 -5.18 0.92
CA GLU A 96 7.36 -6.60 0.52
C GLU A 96 7.85 -6.78 -0.93
N LEU A 97 7.57 -5.81 -1.81
CA LEU A 97 8.04 -5.78 -3.19
C LEU A 97 9.50 -5.29 -3.35
N ASP A 98 10.21 -5.00 -2.27
CA ASP A 98 11.56 -4.42 -2.29
C ASP A 98 11.62 -3.09 -3.07
N ILE A 99 10.62 -2.23 -2.85
CA ILE A 99 10.51 -0.88 -3.41
C ILE A 99 10.94 0.13 -2.35
N GLU A 100 11.89 0.99 -2.68
CA GLU A 100 12.30 2.10 -1.83
C GLU A 100 11.22 3.19 -1.80
N LEU A 101 10.76 3.55 -0.61
CA LEU A 101 9.76 4.61 -0.45
C LEU A 101 10.44 5.97 -0.30
N THR A 102 10.25 6.85 -1.27
CA THR A 102 10.82 8.20 -1.29
C THR A 102 9.97 9.21 -0.54
N ALA A 103 8.64 9.09 -0.63
CA ALA A 103 7.72 9.92 0.13
C ALA A 103 6.39 9.21 0.41
N LEU A 104 5.86 9.46 1.60
CA LEU A 104 4.51 9.06 2.01
C LEU A 104 3.70 10.34 2.27
N ILE A 105 2.67 10.57 1.46
CA ILE A 105 1.90 11.81 1.46
C ILE A 105 0.47 11.50 1.91
N CYS A 106 0.07 12.04 3.06
CA CYS A 106 -1.31 11.89 3.51
C CYS A 106 -2.20 12.96 2.89
N SER A 107 -3.28 12.53 2.23
CA SER A 107 -4.24 13.40 1.56
C SER A 107 -5.15 14.20 2.51
N HIS A 108 -5.16 13.89 3.79
CA HIS A 108 -6.02 14.54 4.77
C HIS A 108 -5.25 15.37 5.78
N SER A 109 -5.86 16.52 6.15
CA SER A 109 -5.37 17.34 7.26
C SER A 109 -5.51 16.60 8.59
N LEU A 110 -4.41 16.47 9.33
CA LEU A 110 -4.34 15.68 10.56
C LEU A 110 -4.62 16.48 11.83
N LYS A 111 -5.59 17.35 11.84
CA LYS A 111 -5.97 18.02 13.08
C LYS A 111 -6.38 17.07 14.23
N ALA A 112 -6.57 15.79 13.92
CA ALA A 112 -7.05 14.77 14.84
C ALA A 112 -6.02 13.69 15.21
N ILE A 113 -4.77 13.72 14.73
CA ILE A 113 -3.79 12.69 15.07
C ILE A 113 -2.88 13.20 16.16
N GLU A 114 -2.98 12.60 17.35
CA GLU A 114 -2.18 12.94 18.53
C GLU A 114 -0.69 12.61 18.37
N SER A 115 -0.35 11.66 17.50
CA SER A 115 1.03 11.25 17.22
C SER A 115 1.18 10.94 15.73
N PRO A 116 1.46 11.92 14.88
CA PRO A 116 1.71 11.69 13.45
C PRO A 116 2.93 10.80 13.29
N ASN A 117 2.86 9.84 12.35
CA ASN A 117 4.01 9.07 11.95
C ASN A 117 5.05 10.01 11.34
N ALA A 118 6.29 10.01 11.86
CA ALA A 118 7.36 10.89 11.40
C ALA A 118 7.72 10.69 9.92
N ASP A 119 7.45 9.49 9.37
CA ASP A 119 7.73 9.16 7.97
C ASP A 119 6.67 9.69 7.00
N VAL A 120 5.54 10.19 7.52
CA VAL A 120 4.43 10.67 6.69
C VAL A 120 4.44 12.19 6.59
N THR A 121 4.41 12.69 5.37
CA THR A 121 4.36 14.12 5.08
C THR A 121 2.92 14.60 5.01
N TYR A 122 2.66 15.72 5.67
CA TYR A 122 1.37 16.39 5.72
C TYR A 122 1.50 17.81 5.22
N TYR A 123 0.62 18.20 4.29
CA TYR A 123 0.66 19.53 3.71
C TYR A 123 -0.38 20.44 4.32
N ALA A 124 0.05 21.60 4.77
CA ALA A 124 -0.84 22.67 5.22
C ALA A 124 -1.40 23.48 4.04
N LYS A 125 -0.70 23.50 2.91
CA LYS A 125 -1.06 24.27 1.72
C LYS A 125 -1.00 23.41 0.48
N GLU A 126 -2.00 23.54 -0.38
CA GLU A 126 -2.09 22.83 -1.66
C GLU A 126 -0.89 23.13 -2.58
N LYS A 127 -0.38 24.35 -2.55
CA LYS A 127 0.78 24.73 -3.34
C LYS A 127 2.01 23.89 -3.01
N ASP A 128 2.29 23.67 -1.72
CA ASP A 128 3.47 22.91 -1.29
C ASP A 128 3.40 21.47 -1.80
N ARG A 129 2.19 20.91 -1.85
CA ARG A 129 1.89 19.59 -2.40
C ARG A 129 2.15 19.53 -3.90
N LEU A 130 1.65 20.50 -4.66
CA LEU A 130 1.85 20.59 -6.10
C LEU A 130 3.32 20.80 -6.46
N ASP A 131 4.04 21.62 -5.71
CA ASP A 131 5.48 21.85 -5.90
C ASP A 131 6.27 20.53 -5.71
N LEU A 132 5.89 19.69 -4.73
CA LEU A 132 6.49 18.37 -4.58
C LEU A 132 6.18 17.45 -5.77
N TYR A 133 4.94 17.41 -6.26
CA TYR A 133 4.58 16.52 -7.35
C TYR A 133 5.44 16.73 -8.59
N GLN A 134 5.84 17.98 -8.86
CA GLN A 134 6.72 18.33 -9.98
C GLN A 134 8.16 17.78 -9.83
N THR A 135 8.54 17.29 -8.66
CA THR A 135 9.89 16.73 -8.41
C THR A 135 9.96 15.21 -8.57
N LEU A 136 8.84 14.53 -8.79
CA LEU A 136 8.73 13.06 -8.77
C LEU A 136 9.13 12.40 -10.11
N HIS A 137 10.28 12.78 -10.65
CA HIS A 137 10.79 12.23 -11.91
C HIS A 137 11.26 10.77 -11.81
N GLY A 138 10.92 9.97 -12.81
CA GLY A 138 11.43 8.60 -12.97
C GLY A 138 11.05 7.64 -11.84
N GLN A 139 10.00 7.94 -11.08
CA GLN A 139 9.51 7.14 -9.97
C GLN A 139 8.20 6.43 -10.29
N TRP A 140 7.90 5.41 -9.53
CA TRP A 140 6.55 4.88 -9.46
C TRP A 140 5.72 5.70 -8.46
N VAL A 141 4.66 6.33 -8.94
CA VAL A 141 3.79 7.16 -8.11
C VAL A 141 2.43 6.48 -7.97
N LEU A 142 2.01 6.29 -6.74
CA LEU A 142 0.70 5.75 -6.38
C LEU A 142 -0.12 6.87 -5.75
N GLY A 143 -1.25 7.24 -6.37
CA GLY A 143 -2.02 8.39 -5.89
C GLY A 143 -3.45 8.43 -6.44
N ASP A 144 -4.07 9.59 -6.37
CA ASP A 144 -5.37 9.88 -6.97
C ASP A 144 -5.24 10.43 -8.40
N SER A 145 -6.35 10.48 -9.14
CA SER A 145 -6.35 10.97 -10.51
C SER A 145 -6.05 12.47 -10.66
N VAL A 146 -6.13 13.25 -9.59
CA VAL A 146 -5.72 14.66 -9.60
C VAL A 146 -4.21 14.74 -9.59
N MET A 147 -3.56 13.95 -8.73
CA MET A 147 -2.10 13.83 -8.69
C MET A 147 -1.54 13.35 -10.04
N GLU A 148 -2.20 12.38 -10.70
CA GLU A 148 -1.82 11.90 -12.04
C GLU A 148 -1.64 13.04 -13.05
N SER A 149 -2.49 14.06 -12.97
CA SER A 149 -2.45 15.22 -13.85
C SER A 149 -1.32 16.21 -13.52
N CYS A 150 -0.71 16.07 -12.36
CA CYS A 150 0.26 17.03 -11.81
C CYS A 150 1.69 16.51 -11.78
N VAL A 151 1.90 15.19 -11.92
CA VAL A 151 3.25 14.60 -11.92
C VAL A 151 3.93 14.69 -13.28
N PRO A 152 5.27 14.60 -13.36
CA PRO A 152 6.00 14.59 -14.61
C PRO A 152 5.62 13.41 -15.52
N GLN A 153 5.79 13.58 -16.84
CA GLN A 153 5.42 12.56 -17.84
C GLN A 153 6.28 11.30 -17.80
N ASP A 154 7.48 11.38 -17.25
CA ASP A 154 8.40 10.24 -17.04
C ASP A 154 8.10 9.44 -15.79
N THR A 155 6.98 9.72 -15.13
CA THR A 155 6.49 9.02 -13.94
C THR A 155 5.64 7.82 -14.35
N TYR A 156 5.88 6.64 -13.77
CA TYR A 156 4.94 5.53 -13.84
C TYR A 156 3.85 5.72 -12.80
N PHE A 157 2.58 5.85 -13.22
CA PHE A 157 1.49 6.19 -12.32
C PHE A 157 0.49 5.05 -12.13
N THR A 158 0.12 4.78 -10.87
CA THR A 158 -0.96 3.85 -10.50
C THR A 158 -1.99 4.58 -9.64
N CYS A 159 -3.23 4.62 -10.09
CA CYS A 159 -4.32 5.23 -9.32
C CYS A 159 -4.76 4.28 -8.20
N VAL A 160 -4.55 4.69 -6.94
CA VAL A 160 -4.81 3.85 -5.75
C VAL A 160 -5.77 4.49 -4.75
N SER A 161 -6.10 5.76 -4.90
CA SER A 161 -6.96 6.50 -3.98
C SER A 161 -8.01 7.33 -4.73
N PHE A 162 -9.07 7.68 -4.01
CA PHE A 162 -10.11 8.55 -4.54
C PHE A 162 -9.60 10.00 -4.68
N PRO A 163 -9.98 10.72 -5.75
CA PRO A 163 -10.91 10.34 -6.82
C PRO A 163 -10.30 9.49 -7.94
N PHE A 164 -11.09 8.53 -8.47
CA PHE A 164 -10.73 7.66 -9.59
C PHE A 164 -11.32 8.18 -10.91
N SER A 165 -10.96 9.36 -11.36
CA SER A 165 -11.48 9.94 -12.59
C SER A 165 -11.06 9.12 -13.81
N GLY A 166 -12.04 8.67 -14.60
CA GLY A 166 -11.79 7.88 -15.81
C GLY A 166 -11.19 6.49 -15.57
N LYS A 167 -11.08 6.04 -14.34
CA LYS A 167 -10.55 4.71 -13.98
C LYS A 167 -11.69 3.79 -13.52
N PRO A 168 -11.58 2.46 -13.69
CA PRO A 168 -12.56 1.53 -13.17
C PRO A 168 -12.60 1.60 -11.63
N GLN A 169 -13.80 1.76 -11.08
CA GLN A 169 -14.00 1.82 -9.63
C GLN A 169 -14.29 0.45 -9.01
N ILE A 170 -14.60 -0.53 -9.86
CA ILE A 170 -14.86 -1.91 -9.45
C ILE A 170 -13.97 -2.81 -10.28
N ALA A 171 -13.00 -3.44 -9.63
CA ALA A 171 -12.10 -4.42 -10.22
C ALA A 171 -11.68 -5.42 -9.15
N HIS A 172 -11.24 -6.61 -9.57
CA HIS A 172 -10.89 -7.69 -8.65
C HIS A 172 -9.68 -7.39 -7.76
N HIS A 173 -8.84 -6.43 -8.12
CA HIS A 173 -7.69 -5.97 -7.32
C HIS A 173 -8.03 -4.83 -6.37
N LEU A 174 -9.19 -4.20 -6.50
CA LEU A 174 -9.61 -3.15 -5.57
C LEU A 174 -10.25 -3.76 -4.32
N PRO A 175 -9.97 -3.21 -3.16
CA PRO A 175 -9.25 -1.97 -2.82
C PRO A 175 -7.73 -2.13 -2.60
N PHE A 176 -7.02 -2.91 -3.36
CA PHE A 176 -5.59 -3.25 -3.26
C PHE A 176 -5.24 -4.10 -2.02
N MET A 177 -6.21 -4.79 -1.48
CA MET A 177 -6.09 -5.67 -0.32
C MET A 177 -6.14 -7.14 -0.73
N GLY A 178 -5.63 -8.00 0.16
CA GLY A 178 -5.61 -9.43 -0.05
C GLY A 178 -4.67 -9.89 -1.15
N GLU A 179 -4.76 -11.16 -1.48
CA GLU A 179 -3.93 -11.80 -2.49
C GLU A 179 -3.97 -11.08 -3.85
N LYS A 180 -5.19 -10.78 -4.34
CA LYS A 180 -5.36 -10.15 -5.66
C LYS A 180 -4.90 -8.71 -5.72
N GLY A 181 -5.00 -7.98 -4.61
CA GLY A 181 -4.44 -6.63 -4.52
C GLY A 181 -2.92 -6.66 -4.65
N MET A 182 -2.27 -7.61 -3.97
CA MET A 182 -0.83 -7.76 -4.03
C MET A 182 -0.35 -8.30 -5.38
N ASP A 183 -1.08 -9.25 -5.99
CA ASP A 183 -0.80 -9.73 -7.34
C ASP A 183 -0.78 -8.58 -8.35
N TYR A 184 -1.76 -7.69 -8.29
CA TYR A 184 -1.84 -6.52 -9.17
C TYR A 184 -0.67 -5.54 -8.95
N LEU A 185 -0.30 -5.27 -7.70
CA LEU A 185 0.84 -4.39 -7.40
C LEU A 185 2.16 -5.00 -7.90
N ARG A 186 2.29 -6.33 -7.86
CA ARG A 186 3.43 -7.05 -8.43
C ARG A 186 3.49 -6.88 -9.96
N GLU A 187 2.37 -7.03 -10.65
CA GLU A 187 2.27 -6.79 -12.10
C GLU A 187 2.64 -5.33 -12.45
N CYS A 188 2.14 -4.36 -11.67
CA CYS A 188 2.51 -2.96 -11.85
C CYS A 188 4.01 -2.71 -11.67
N LYS A 189 4.66 -3.41 -10.72
CA LYS A 189 6.11 -3.32 -10.53
C LYS A 189 6.88 -3.80 -11.77
N GLU A 190 6.46 -4.90 -12.38
CA GLU A 190 7.08 -5.42 -13.60
C GLU A 190 6.97 -4.40 -14.74
N LEU A 191 5.77 -3.84 -14.96
CA LEU A 191 5.55 -2.79 -15.97
C LEU A 191 6.38 -1.53 -15.70
N TYR A 192 6.56 -1.16 -14.44
CA TYR A 192 7.43 -0.03 -14.07
C TYR A 192 8.88 -0.29 -14.46
N PHE A 193 9.40 -1.49 -14.22
CA PHE A 193 10.78 -1.84 -14.63
C PHE A 193 10.94 -1.86 -16.13
N ASP A 194 9.97 -2.39 -16.88
CA ASP A 194 10.00 -2.40 -18.35
C ASP A 194 10.07 -0.97 -18.91
N GLN A 195 9.42 -0.01 -18.24
CA GLN A 195 9.47 1.40 -18.62
C GLN A 195 10.82 2.08 -18.31
N LEU A 196 11.57 1.58 -17.31
CA LEU A 196 12.89 2.10 -16.96
C LEU A 196 14.01 1.58 -17.88
N GLU A 197 13.78 0.48 -18.61
CA GLU A 197 14.78 -0.16 -19.50
C GLU A 197 14.72 0.40 -20.94
N ILE A 198 13.79 1.31 -21.25
CA ILE A 198 13.68 2.03 -22.53
C ILE A 198 14.38 3.37 -22.46
#